data_bcd151edcb458b2408a49bc959e3d566
#
_entry.id   bcd151edcb458b2408a49bc959e3d566
#
_cell.length_a   1.000
_cell.length_b   1.000
_cell.length_c   1.000
_cell.angle_alpha   90.00
_cell.angle_beta   90.00
_cell.angle_gamma   90.00
#
_symmetry.space_group_name_H-M   'P 1'
#
loop_
_entity.id
_entity.type
_entity.pdbx_description
1 polymer ?
#
loop_
_entity_poly.entity_id
_entity_poly.type
_entity_poly.pdbx_seq_one_letter_code
_entity_poly.pdbx_strand_id
1 'polypeptide(L)'
;MSLLWLTGCGTGIETTDKVTDKDVKKVEDYYAATSVQSSLKIEFDSVASWKQGKQFYVTNDRISLIFENSDKYSPDQIHLAGTRLTYNGYATGSVLDNRAVVTLKFTDGVNEYHYCTNKEIQELSPNFQVPFMVDEDMVKSVAHQIVGKTLYVRTRLWYDVRTQQMIDRRQYIAVKVDSVLPGDDALPLKVVFTTLDTHEQALLRISSGKSLQSRDFDAMFSLKNPRNEFPEISPENWLLITKGKVAEGMNKMECRMAKGSPKQIVRTPSHDGMGEYWYYDGGMFLHFEDGILKQFR
;
A
#
# COMPACT_ATOMS: atom_id res chain seq x y z
N MET A 1 -2.84 -64.93 -47.58
CA MET A 1 -3.42 -64.10 -46.48
C MET A 1 -2.37 -63.00 -46.13
N SER A 2 -2.61 -61.82 -46.65
CA SER A 2 -1.70 -60.71 -46.43
C SER A 2 -2.35 -59.77 -45.41
N LEU A 3 -1.68 -59.56 -44.25
CA LEU A 3 -2.13 -58.64 -43.19
C LEU A 3 -1.60 -57.27 -43.52
N LEU A 4 -2.51 -56.34 -43.83
CA LEU A 4 -2.19 -54.90 -43.92
C LEU A 4 -2.15 -54.31 -42.49
N TRP A 5 -1.01 -53.77 -42.10
CA TRP A 5 -0.88 -52.93 -40.93
C TRP A 5 -1.22 -51.49 -41.32
N LEU A 6 -2.32 -50.99 -40.78
CA LEU A 6 -2.64 -49.55 -40.83
C LEU A 6 -1.90 -48.85 -39.68
N THR A 7 -0.85 -48.08 -40.05
CA THR A 7 -0.23 -47.11 -39.12
C THR A 7 -1.10 -45.87 -39.10
N GLY A 8 -1.85 -45.70 -38.01
CA GLY A 8 -2.55 -44.45 -37.74
C GLY A 8 -1.53 -43.34 -37.40
N CYS A 9 -1.46 -42.30 -38.21
CA CYS A 9 -0.82 -41.02 -37.81
C CYS A 9 -1.62 -40.40 -36.67
N GLY A 10 -1.11 -40.49 -35.48
CA GLY A 10 -1.58 -39.67 -34.37
C GLY A 10 -1.14 -38.23 -34.63
N THR A 11 -2.05 -37.36 -35.07
CA THR A 11 -1.86 -35.94 -35.01
C THR A 11 -1.89 -35.56 -33.52
N GLY A 12 -0.72 -35.39 -32.91
CA GLY A 12 -0.60 -34.82 -31.60
C GLY A 12 -1.16 -33.39 -31.64
N ILE A 13 -2.37 -33.24 -31.14
CA ILE A 13 -2.88 -31.93 -30.75
C ILE A 13 -2.01 -31.52 -29.57
N GLU A 14 -1.07 -30.58 -29.76
CA GLU A 14 -0.42 -29.91 -28.67
C GLU A 14 -1.51 -29.19 -27.86
N THR A 15 -1.95 -29.86 -26.78
CA THR A 15 -2.85 -29.22 -25.81
C THR A 15 -2.02 -28.18 -25.05
N THR A 16 -2.16 -26.93 -25.43
CA THR A 16 -1.73 -25.82 -24.58
C THR A 16 -2.35 -26.05 -23.21
N ASP A 17 -1.54 -26.02 -22.16
CA ASP A 17 -2.01 -26.23 -20.79
C ASP A 17 -3.17 -25.27 -20.51
N LYS A 18 -4.36 -25.84 -20.29
CA LYS A 18 -5.57 -25.06 -20.00
C LYS A 18 -5.37 -24.36 -18.67
N VAL A 19 -5.28 -23.03 -18.72
CA VAL A 19 -5.27 -22.19 -17.51
C VAL A 19 -6.60 -22.34 -16.78
N THR A 20 -6.54 -22.93 -15.62
CA THR A 20 -7.70 -23.25 -14.80
C THR A 20 -8.02 -22.11 -13.82
N ASP A 21 -9.23 -22.12 -13.24
CA ASP A 21 -9.58 -21.20 -12.15
C ASP A 21 -8.62 -21.32 -10.94
N LYS A 22 -7.89 -22.44 -10.82
CA LYS A 22 -6.83 -22.64 -9.83
C LYS A 22 -5.64 -21.69 -10.01
N ASP A 23 -5.28 -21.39 -11.26
CA ASP A 23 -4.15 -20.51 -11.56
C ASP A 23 -4.48 -19.04 -11.24
N VAL A 24 -5.75 -18.63 -11.48
CA VAL A 24 -6.25 -17.33 -11.06
C VAL A 24 -6.28 -17.25 -9.53
N LYS A 25 -6.72 -18.32 -8.86
CA LYS A 25 -6.74 -18.41 -7.40
C LYS A 25 -5.33 -18.30 -6.80
N LYS A 26 -4.32 -18.87 -7.45
CA LYS A 26 -2.91 -18.72 -7.01
C LYS A 26 -2.51 -17.23 -6.88
N VAL A 27 -2.93 -16.37 -7.82
CA VAL A 27 -2.68 -14.92 -7.76
C VAL A 27 -3.49 -14.28 -6.64
N GLU A 28 -4.75 -14.67 -6.46
CA GLU A 28 -5.59 -14.18 -5.35
C GLU A 28 -5.02 -14.59 -4.00
N ASP A 29 -4.59 -15.85 -3.87
CA ASP A 29 -3.93 -16.35 -2.67
C ASP A 29 -2.59 -15.64 -2.41
N TYR A 30 -1.81 -15.32 -3.45
CA TYR A 30 -0.59 -14.52 -3.33
C TYR A 30 -0.87 -13.12 -2.77
N TYR A 31 -1.94 -12.46 -3.20
CA TYR A 31 -2.35 -11.17 -2.62
C TYR A 31 -2.97 -11.33 -1.23
N ALA A 32 -3.73 -12.41 -0.99
CA ALA A 32 -4.39 -12.68 0.29
C ALA A 32 -3.39 -13.13 1.37
N ALA A 33 -2.42 -13.97 1.03
CA ALA A 33 -1.42 -14.49 1.98
C ALA A 33 -0.58 -13.38 2.62
N THR A 34 -0.40 -12.26 1.92
CA THR A 34 0.27 -11.08 2.45
C THR A 34 -0.61 -10.25 3.40
N SER A 35 -1.91 -10.53 3.48
CA SER A 35 -2.86 -9.80 4.31
C SER A 35 -3.06 -10.38 5.73
N VAL A 36 -2.61 -11.62 5.99
CA VAL A 36 -2.91 -12.32 7.26
C VAL A 36 -2.01 -11.83 8.40
N GLN A 37 -0.75 -11.52 8.10
CA GLN A 37 0.19 -11.00 9.09
C GLN A 37 1.08 -9.96 8.41
N SER A 38 1.05 -8.70 8.88
CA SER A 38 1.89 -7.66 8.30
C SER A 38 3.36 -8.01 8.45
N SER A 39 4.11 -7.92 7.34
CA SER A 39 5.56 -8.09 7.31
C SER A 39 6.29 -6.96 8.04
N LEU A 40 5.59 -5.84 8.26
CA LEU A 40 6.08 -4.67 8.97
C LEU A 40 5.38 -4.57 10.33
N LYS A 41 6.16 -4.54 11.40
CA LYS A 41 5.64 -4.31 12.75
C LYS A 41 5.59 -2.82 13.03
N ILE A 42 4.37 -2.29 13.17
CA ILE A 42 4.14 -0.91 13.60
C ILE A 42 3.56 -0.98 15.01
N GLU A 43 4.31 -0.47 15.95
CA GLU A 43 3.94 -0.42 17.37
C GLU A 43 3.61 1.02 17.73
N PHE A 44 2.56 1.21 18.53
CA PHE A 44 2.16 2.49 19.07
C PHE A 44 2.29 2.45 20.58
N ASP A 45 2.87 3.50 21.12
CA ASP A 45 2.86 3.71 22.56
C ASP A 45 1.53 4.32 22.99
N SER A 46 0.96 3.80 24.07
CA SER A 46 -0.21 4.46 24.70
C SER A 46 0.18 5.83 25.25
N VAL A 47 -0.75 6.79 25.26
CA VAL A 47 -0.51 8.14 25.79
C VAL A 47 0.03 8.10 27.23
N ALA A 48 -0.46 7.15 28.04
CA ALA A 48 0.01 6.97 29.42
C ALA A 48 1.51 6.62 29.53
N SER A 49 2.10 6.04 28.46
CA SER A 49 3.53 5.67 28.41
C SER A 49 4.41 6.70 27.70
N TRP A 50 3.82 7.75 27.12
CA TRP A 50 4.60 8.78 26.42
C TRP A 50 5.54 9.51 27.39
N LYS A 51 6.79 9.60 26.97
CA LYS A 51 7.82 10.32 27.72
C LYS A 51 7.93 11.77 27.24
N GLN A 52 8.22 12.68 28.13
CA GLN A 52 8.61 14.04 27.75
C GLN A 52 9.80 13.99 26.79
N GLY A 53 9.80 14.86 25.79
CA GLY A 53 10.79 14.84 24.71
C GLY A 53 10.40 14.04 23.48
N LYS A 54 9.29 13.26 23.52
CA LYS A 54 8.75 12.57 22.34
C LYS A 54 8.40 13.57 21.26
N GLN A 55 8.79 13.30 20.02
CA GLN A 55 8.63 14.21 18.89
C GLN A 55 7.51 13.79 17.95
N PHE A 56 6.83 14.79 17.45
CA PHE A 56 5.75 14.65 16.47
C PHE A 56 5.97 15.59 15.30
N TYR A 57 5.86 15.09 14.09
CA TYR A 57 5.88 15.89 12.87
C TYR A 57 4.49 16.42 12.57
N VAL A 58 4.36 17.74 12.34
CA VAL A 58 3.08 18.37 12.01
C VAL A 58 2.83 18.29 10.51
N THR A 59 1.68 17.73 10.13
CA THR A 59 1.32 17.45 8.74
C THR A 59 0.57 18.60 8.06
N ASN A 60 -0.14 19.43 8.85
CA ASN A 60 -1.05 20.45 8.33
C ASN A 60 -1.24 21.60 9.34
N ASP A 61 -1.35 22.83 8.85
CA ASP A 61 -1.61 24.03 9.67
C ASP A 61 -2.98 24.03 10.34
N ARG A 62 -3.92 23.15 9.90
CA ARG A 62 -5.20 22.93 10.60
C ARG A 62 -5.05 22.47 12.05
N ILE A 63 -3.87 22.05 12.44
CA ILE A 63 -3.56 21.73 13.85
C ILE A 63 -3.86 22.92 14.77
N SER A 64 -3.71 24.14 14.28
CA SER A 64 -4.04 25.36 15.03
C SER A 64 -5.49 25.41 15.50
N LEU A 65 -6.41 24.76 14.76
CA LEU A 65 -7.84 24.75 15.06
C LEU A 65 -8.21 23.77 16.21
N ILE A 66 -7.33 22.84 16.52
CA ILE A 66 -7.56 21.84 17.58
C ILE A 66 -6.81 22.17 18.88
N PHE A 67 -5.88 23.11 18.83
CA PHE A 67 -5.23 23.60 20.04
C PHE A 67 -6.16 24.54 20.81
N GLU A 68 -6.07 24.50 22.14
CA GLU A 68 -6.79 25.41 22.98
C GLU A 68 -6.34 26.87 22.70
N ASN A 69 -7.29 27.80 22.78
CA ASN A 69 -6.99 29.21 22.59
C ASN A 69 -5.96 29.68 23.63
N SER A 70 -5.02 30.49 23.18
CA SER A 70 -3.99 31.09 24.00
C SER A 70 -3.97 32.60 23.79
N ASP A 71 -3.75 33.37 24.86
CA ASP A 71 -3.52 34.83 24.76
C ASP A 71 -2.23 35.18 24.04
N LYS A 72 -1.37 34.17 23.79
CA LYS A 72 -0.04 34.34 23.18
C LYS A 72 -0.04 34.30 21.66
N TYR A 73 -1.06 33.73 21.05
CA TYR A 73 -1.16 33.56 19.59
C TYR A 73 -2.60 33.43 19.12
N SER A 74 -2.88 33.88 17.91
CA SER A 74 -4.13 33.59 17.20
C SER A 74 -3.95 32.36 16.27
N PRO A 75 -4.95 31.48 16.14
CA PRO A 75 -4.85 30.27 15.32
C PRO A 75 -4.45 30.51 13.86
N ASP A 76 -4.85 31.64 13.30
CA ASP A 76 -4.53 32.08 11.93
C ASP A 76 -3.08 32.53 11.74
N GLN A 77 -2.35 32.77 12.83
CA GLN A 77 -0.94 33.18 12.83
C GLN A 77 0.02 31.98 13.00
N ILE A 78 -0.52 30.79 13.23
CA ILE A 78 0.27 29.58 13.49
C ILE A 78 0.50 28.84 12.18
N HIS A 79 1.75 28.74 11.75
CA HIS A 79 2.20 27.95 10.61
C HIS A 79 3.16 26.86 11.09
N LEU A 80 2.61 25.71 11.45
CA LEU A 80 3.35 24.58 12.01
C LEU A 80 3.56 23.44 11.03
N ALA A 81 2.89 23.46 9.88
CA ALA A 81 3.05 22.40 8.89
C ALA A 81 4.52 22.23 8.48
N GLY A 82 5.01 20.98 8.54
CA GLY A 82 6.41 20.68 8.25
C GLY A 82 7.37 20.85 9.43
N THR A 83 6.90 21.34 10.58
CA THR A 83 7.70 21.49 11.80
C THR A 83 7.59 20.28 12.72
N ARG A 84 8.35 20.30 13.81
CA ARG A 84 8.30 19.29 14.86
C ARG A 84 7.83 19.90 16.15
N LEU A 85 6.89 19.25 16.81
CA LEU A 85 6.49 19.58 18.17
C LEU A 85 7.00 18.49 19.12
N THR A 86 7.47 18.95 20.28
CA THR A 86 7.96 18.09 21.36
C THR A 86 6.88 17.97 22.42
N TYR A 87 6.53 16.74 22.76
CA TYR A 87 5.60 16.43 23.85
C TYR A 87 6.21 16.80 25.21
N ASN A 88 5.48 17.57 26.00
CA ASN A 88 5.90 18.09 27.30
C ASN A 88 5.03 17.57 28.46
N GLY A 89 4.41 16.38 28.28
CA GLY A 89 3.55 15.81 29.29
C GLY A 89 2.07 16.11 29.07
N TYR A 90 1.25 15.71 30.02
CA TYR A 90 -0.18 16.02 30.03
C TYR A 90 -0.64 16.54 31.40
N ALA A 91 -1.76 17.24 31.39
CA ALA A 91 -2.50 17.59 32.60
C ALA A 91 -3.88 16.93 32.55
N THR A 92 -4.47 16.71 33.72
CA THR A 92 -5.86 16.32 33.85
C THR A 92 -6.66 17.49 34.41
N GLY A 93 -7.71 17.91 33.69
CA GLY A 93 -8.62 18.97 34.09
C GLY A 93 -10.02 18.40 34.30
N SER A 94 -10.79 19.04 35.21
CA SER A 94 -12.21 18.69 35.39
C SER A 94 -13.05 19.45 34.38
N VAL A 95 -13.91 18.76 33.64
CA VAL A 95 -14.99 19.34 32.82
C VAL A 95 -16.26 19.44 33.61
N LEU A 96 -17.30 20.11 33.10
CA LEU A 96 -18.59 20.38 33.74
C LEU A 96 -19.29 19.17 34.38
N ASP A 97 -18.92 17.95 33.99
CA ASP A 97 -19.45 16.67 34.51
C ASP A 97 -18.50 15.95 35.48
N ASN A 98 -17.50 16.62 36.03
CA ASN A 98 -16.46 16.07 36.92
C ASN A 98 -15.56 14.99 36.34
N ARG A 99 -15.53 14.80 35.00
CA ARG A 99 -14.60 13.87 34.37
C ARG A 99 -13.18 14.47 34.27
N ALA A 100 -12.16 13.65 34.57
CA ALA A 100 -10.77 14.04 34.53
C ALA A 100 -10.21 13.88 33.10
N VAL A 101 -10.52 14.82 32.21
CA VAL A 101 -10.06 14.77 30.81
C VAL A 101 -8.58 15.13 30.68
N VAL A 102 -7.93 14.50 29.70
CA VAL A 102 -6.51 14.69 29.40
C VAL A 102 -6.31 15.84 28.42
N THR A 103 -5.46 16.80 28.80
CA THR A 103 -4.93 17.82 27.92
C THR A 103 -3.44 17.56 27.68
N LEU A 104 -3.09 17.24 26.44
CA LEU A 104 -1.70 17.01 26.00
C LEU A 104 -1.00 18.35 25.78
N LYS A 105 0.26 18.43 26.19
CA LYS A 105 1.10 19.62 26.06
C LYS A 105 2.21 19.39 25.07
N PHE A 106 2.38 20.31 24.13
CA PHE A 106 3.42 20.30 23.11
C PHE A 106 4.16 21.62 23.08
N THR A 107 5.38 21.63 22.58
CA THR A 107 6.17 22.87 22.39
C THR A 107 6.99 22.78 21.10
N ASP A 108 7.17 23.94 20.46
CA ASP A 108 8.13 24.17 19.38
C ASP A 108 9.48 24.70 19.89
N GLY A 109 9.63 24.79 21.21
CA GLY A 109 10.78 25.40 21.89
C GLY A 109 10.59 26.86 22.27
N VAL A 110 9.58 27.54 21.74
CA VAL A 110 9.22 28.94 22.03
C VAL A 110 7.83 29.02 22.65
N ASN A 111 6.87 28.41 22.02
CA ASN A 111 5.47 28.38 22.42
C ASN A 111 5.08 27.03 22.99
N GLU A 112 4.06 27.03 23.85
CA GLU A 112 3.41 25.83 24.35
C GLU A 112 2.00 25.73 23.74
N TYR A 113 1.65 24.53 23.24
CA TYR A 113 0.39 24.23 22.59
C TYR A 113 -0.35 23.15 23.38
N HIS A 114 -1.63 23.35 23.64
CA HIS A 114 -2.45 22.44 24.43
C HIS A 114 -3.52 21.82 23.55
N TYR A 115 -3.62 20.48 23.60
CA TYR A 115 -4.67 19.73 22.91
C TYR A 115 -5.52 18.97 23.91
N CYS A 116 -6.78 19.41 24.11
CA CYS A 116 -7.74 18.73 24.94
C CYS A 116 -8.34 17.50 24.20
N THR A 117 -8.15 16.32 24.75
CA THR A 117 -8.64 15.07 24.15
C THR A 117 -10.13 14.85 24.37
N ASN A 118 -10.76 15.58 25.31
CA ASN A 118 -12.11 15.35 25.81
C ASN A 118 -12.35 13.92 26.33
N LYS A 119 -11.28 13.20 26.68
CA LYS A 119 -11.31 11.81 27.18
C LYS A 119 -10.46 11.67 28.43
N GLU A 120 -10.82 10.72 29.25
CA GLU A 120 -9.97 10.28 30.35
C GLU A 120 -8.82 9.43 29.82
N ILE A 121 -7.74 9.29 30.59
CA ILE A 121 -6.55 8.56 30.16
C ILE A 121 -6.83 7.09 29.80
N GLN A 122 -7.79 6.47 30.50
CA GLN A 122 -8.18 5.07 30.26
C GLN A 122 -9.04 4.91 28.98
N GLU A 123 -9.69 5.99 28.54
CA GLU A 123 -10.52 6.01 27.32
C GLU A 123 -9.69 6.23 26.06
N LEU A 124 -8.43 6.63 26.20
CA LEU A 124 -7.53 6.82 25.06
C LEU A 124 -7.08 5.45 24.54
N SER A 125 -7.39 5.19 23.28
CA SER A 125 -6.94 3.97 22.60
C SER A 125 -5.42 3.79 22.71
N PRO A 126 -4.91 2.56 22.82
CA PRO A 126 -3.45 2.32 22.68
C PRO A 126 -2.85 2.90 21.41
N ASN A 127 -3.64 2.98 20.33
CA ASN A 127 -3.24 3.55 19.05
C ASN A 127 -3.74 4.99 18.85
N PHE A 128 -3.90 5.74 19.95
CA PHE A 128 -4.35 7.12 19.88
C PHE A 128 -3.35 7.98 19.11
N GLN A 129 -3.85 8.75 18.16
CA GLN A 129 -3.06 9.71 17.37
C GLN A 129 -3.65 11.10 17.52
N VAL A 130 -2.80 12.10 17.71
CA VAL A 130 -3.22 13.50 17.67
C VAL A 130 -3.46 13.86 16.20
N PRO A 131 -4.62 14.42 15.84
CA PRO A 131 -4.88 14.84 14.47
C PRO A 131 -3.81 15.81 13.96
N PHE A 132 -3.47 15.70 12.69
CA PHE A 132 -2.46 16.51 12.01
C PHE A 132 -1.02 16.34 12.54
N MET A 133 -0.77 15.24 13.26
CA MET A 133 0.55 14.86 13.75
C MET A 133 0.91 13.42 13.40
N VAL A 134 2.18 13.20 13.08
CA VAL A 134 2.77 11.88 12.90
C VAL A 134 3.82 11.65 13.98
N ASP A 135 3.71 10.53 14.69
CA ASP A 135 4.67 10.09 15.71
C ASP A 135 6.02 9.76 15.05
N GLU A 136 7.08 10.49 15.39
CA GLU A 136 8.41 10.25 14.82
C GLU A 136 9.07 8.96 15.31
N ASP A 137 8.72 8.46 16.48
CA ASP A 137 9.27 7.20 16.98
C ASP A 137 8.72 6.02 16.17
N MET A 138 7.43 6.10 15.76
CA MET A 138 6.87 5.16 14.79
C MET A 138 7.63 5.20 13.45
N VAL A 139 7.89 6.39 12.91
CA VAL A 139 8.66 6.56 11.65
C VAL A 139 10.06 5.97 11.78
N LYS A 140 10.76 6.25 12.88
CA LYS A 140 12.10 5.70 13.18
C LYS A 140 12.07 4.18 13.31
N SER A 141 11.08 3.64 14.03
CA SER A 141 10.91 2.18 14.19
C SER A 141 10.74 1.48 12.84
N VAL A 142 9.91 2.04 11.96
CA VAL A 142 9.74 1.52 10.60
C VAL A 142 11.03 1.65 9.79
N ALA A 143 11.70 2.80 9.87
CA ALA A 143 12.98 3.01 9.18
C ALA A 143 14.03 1.96 9.57
N HIS A 144 14.17 1.65 10.86
CA HIS A 144 15.06 0.59 11.34
C HIS A 144 14.75 -0.79 10.76
N GLN A 145 13.47 -1.06 10.48
CA GLN A 145 13.06 -2.35 9.94
C GLN A 145 13.36 -2.49 8.45
N ILE A 146 13.28 -1.41 7.65
CA ILE A 146 13.29 -1.54 6.17
C ILE A 146 14.37 -0.75 5.43
N VAL A 147 14.97 0.29 6.02
CA VAL A 147 16.03 1.08 5.34
C VAL A 147 17.22 0.18 4.99
N GLY A 148 17.73 0.36 3.79
CA GLY A 148 18.83 -0.42 3.22
C GLY A 148 18.43 -1.80 2.70
N LYS A 149 17.20 -2.28 2.96
CA LYS A 149 16.70 -3.55 2.44
C LYS A 149 16.27 -3.44 0.98
N THR A 150 16.39 -4.55 0.28
CA THR A 150 15.77 -4.72 -1.03
C THR A 150 14.34 -5.19 -0.84
N LEU A 151 13.40 -4.45 -1.42
CA LEU A 151 11.98 -4.77 -1.49
C LEU A 151 11.54 -4.88 -2.95
N TYR A 152 10.34 -5.41 -3.18
CA TYR A 152 9.72 -5.48 -4.50
C TYR A 152 8.42 -4.68 -4.48
N VAL A 153 8.31 -3.66 -5.33
CA VAL A 153 7.13 -2.79 -5.38
C VAL A 153 5.96 -3.54 -6.02
N ARG A 154 4.78 -3.52 -5.41
CA ARG A 154 3.59 -4.24 -5.87
C ARG A 154 2.58 -3.37 -6.62
N THR A 155 2.82 -2.07 -6.70
CA THR A 155 1.97 -1.09 -7.38
C THR A 155 2.76 -0.31 -8.42
N ARG A 156 2.09 0.13 -9.48
CA ARG A 156 2.66 1.03 -10.49
C ARG A 156 2.50 2.51 -10.13
N LEU A 157 1.58 2.83 -9.25
CA LEU A 157 1.28 4.21 -8.86
C LEU A 157 2.23 4.65 -7.77
N TRP A 158 3.31 5.30 -8.16
CA TRP A 158 4.32 5.87 -7.28
C TRP A 158 4.13 7.38 -7.15
N TYR A 159 4.92 8.03 -6.31
CA TYR A 159 4.99 9.47 -6.20
C TYR A 159 6.41 9.94 -6.54
N ASP A 160 6.51 11.00 -7.32
CA ASP A 160 7.76 11.71 -7.54
C ASP A 160 8.24 12.35 -6.23
N VAL A 161 9.52 12.18 -5.90
CA VAL A 161 10.07 12.63 -4.60
C VAL A 161 10.00 14.15 -4.47
N ARG A 162 10.24 14.88 -5.55
CA ARG A 162 10.33 16.33 -5.55
C ARG A 162 8.96 17.00 -5.65
N THR A 163 8.14 16.57 -6.59
CA THR A 163 6.83 17.20 -6.86
C THR A 163 5.71 16.63 -6.00
N GLN A 164 5.93 15.46 -5.38
CA GLN A 164 4.92 14.71 -4.61
C GLN A 164 3.67 14.33 -5.44
N GLN A 165 3.76 14.43 -6.75
CA GLN A 165 2.69 14.04 -7.67
C GLN A 165 2.74 12.56 -7.97
N MET A 166 1.56 11.98 -8.21
CA MET A 166 1.44 10.56 -8.59
C MET A 166 1.94 10.36 -10.03
N ILE A 167 2.73 9.31 -10.21
CA ILE A 167 3.33 8.92 -11.48
C ILE A 167 3.07 7.44 -11.73
N ASP A 168 2.78 7.07 -12.97
CA ASP A 168 2.65 5.66 -13.39
C ASP A 168 4.02 5.10 -13.76
N ARG A 169 4.41 4.02 -13.12
CA ARG A 169 5.72 3.38 -13.26
C ARG A 169 5.57 1.86 -13.45
N ARG A 170 6.44 1.09 -12.81
CA ARG A 170 6.48 -0.36 -12.89
C ARG A 170 6.15 -1.01 -11.54
N GLN A 171 5.62 -2.21 -11.58
CA GLN A 171 5.38 -3.06 -10.42
C GLN A 171 6.28 -4.31 -10.47
N TYR A 172 6.39 -5.01 -9.36
CA TYR A 172 7.17 -6.26 -9.21
C TYR A 172 8.66 -6.11 -9.55
N ILE A 173 9.20 -4.92 -9.42
CA ILE A 173 10.61 -4.65 -9.60
C ILE A 173 11.31 -4.45 -8.26
N ALA A 174 12.61 -4.78 -8.25
CA ALA A 174 13.45 -4.62 -7.07
C ALA A 174 13.81 -3.16 -6.84
N VAL A 175 13.66 -2.71 -5.60
CA VAL A 175 14.01 -1.37 -5.13
C VAL A 175 14.81 -1.47 -3.84
N LYS A 176 15.72 -0.53 -3.61
CA LYS A 176 16.40 -0.37 -2.32
C LYS A 176 15.75 0.77 -1.56
N VAL A 177 15.38 0.53 -0.31
CA VAL A 177 14.80 1.57 0.55
C VAL A 177 15.91 2.52 1.01
N ASP A 178 15.74 3.81 0.69
CA ASP A 178 16.69 4.86 1.04
C ASP A 178 16.37 5.47 2.41
N SER A 179 15.09 5.79 2.65
CA SER A 179 14.64 6.41 3.90
C SER A 179 13.14 6.19 4.12
N VAL A 180 12.71 6.42 5.37
CA VAL A 180 11.31 6.55 5.74
C VAL A 180 11.11 7.92 6.36
N LEU A 181 10.12 8.67 5.85
CA LEU A 181 9.81 10.03 6.25
C LEU A 181 8.37 10.12 6.75
N PRO A 182 8.04 11.12 7.59
CA PRO A 182 6.66 11.40 7.97
C PRO A 182 5.80 11.71 6.73
N GLY A 183 4.58 11.19 6.72
CA GLY A 183 3.57 11.41 5.70
C GLY A 183 2.51 12.41 6.10
N ASP A 184 1.25 12.01 5.93
CA ASP A 184 0.07 12.74 6.37
C ASP A 184 -0.80 11.85 7.31
N ASP A 185 -1.91 12.37 7.79
CA ASP A 185 -2.77 11.68 8.77
C ASP A 185 -3.33 10.35 8.24
N ALA A 186 -3.63 10.27 6.94
CA ALA A 186 -4.19 9.07 6.32
C ALA A 186 -3.10 8.05 5.97
N LEU A 187 -1.94 8.52 5.54
CA LEU A 187 -0.79 7.73 5.10
C LEU A 187 0.48 8.27 5.78
N PRO A 188 0.67 7.95 7.08
CA PRO A 188 1.67 8.60 7.93
C PRO A 188 3.11 8.25 7.60
N LEU A 189 3.35 7.34 6.68
CA LEU A 189 4.69 6.90 6.30
C LEU A 189 4.95 7.12 4.81
N LYS A 190 6.03 7.81 4.48
CA LYS A 190 6.59 7.93 3.12
C LYS A 190 7.83 7.06 3.04
N VAL A 191 7.77 5.99 2.27
CA VAL A 191 8.92 5.11 2.00
C VAL A 191 9.59 5.59 0.72
N VAL A 192 10.76 6.19 0.83
CA VAL A 192 11.59 6.62 -0.29
C VAL A 192 12.51 5.47 -0.70
N PHE A 193 12.60 5.23 -1.98
CA PHE A 193 13.40 4.13 -2.53
C PHE A 193 14.01 4.48 -3.90
N THR A 194 15.05 3.75 -4.25
CA THR A 194 15.71 3.80 -5.56
C THR A 194 15.58 2.45 -6.25
N THR A 195 15.18 2.43 -7.52
CA THR A 195 15.12 1.20 -8.34
C THR A 195 16.52 0.65 -8.59
N LEU A 196 16.68 -0.68 -8.53
CA LEU A 196 17.99 -1.31 -8.69
C LEU A 196 18.46 -1.34 -10.14
N ASP A 197 17.55 -1.27 -11.11
CA ASP A 197 17.88 -1.38 -12.54
C ASP A 197 18.09 -0.03 -13.23
N THR A 198 17.29 0.97 -12.94
CA THR A 198 17.35 2.30 -13.59
C THR A 198 17.85 3.41 -12.69
N HIS A 199 18.05 3.13 -11.40
CA HIS A 199 18.42 4.12 -10.37
C HIS A 199 17.44 5.31 -10.27
N GLU A 200 16.18 5.10 -10.65
CA GLU A 200 15.12 6.09 -10.47
C GLU A 200 14.71 6.15 -9.01
N GLN A 201 14.67 7.36 -8.44
CA GLN A 201 14.19 7.57 -7.08
C GLN A 201 12.70 7.95 -7.08
N ALA A 202 11.95 7.33 -6.20
CA ALA A 202 10.53 7.58 -6.01
C ALA A 202 10.12 7.30 -4.56
N LEU A 203 8.84 7.51 -4.24
CA LEU A 203 8.31 7.13 -2.95
C LEU A 203 6.92 6.49 -3.06
N LEU A 204 6.59 5.72 -2.04
CA LEU A 204 5.24 5.26 -1.75
C LEU A 204 4.79 5.77 -0.39
N ARG A 205 3.51 6.09 -0.30
CA ARG A 205 2.86 6.44 0.97
C ARG A 205 2.11 5.22 1.47
N ILE A 206 2.32 4.88 2.73
CA ILE A 206 1.70 3.71 3.36
C ILE A 206 0.98 4.09 4.66
N SER A 207 -0.06 3.34 4.97
CA SER A 207 -0.80 3.46 6.24
C SER A 207 -0.04 2.79 7.38
N SER A 208 -0.31 3.23 8.60
CA SER A 208 0.21 2.63 9.83
C SER A 208 -0.55 1.39 10.32
N GLY A 209 -1.50 0.90 9.56
CA GLY A 209 -2.32 -0.27 9.90
C GLY A 209 -3.14 -0.73 8.72
N LYS A 210 -3.99 -1.75 8.93
CA LYS A 210 -4.93 -2.21 7.92
C LYS A 210 -5.91 -1.08 7.58
N SER A 211 -5.76 -0.50 6.40
CA SER A 211 -6.61 0.54 5.87
C SER A 211 -7.64 -0.04 4.91
N LEU A 212 -8.86 0.52 4.90
CA LEU A 212 -9.87 0.22 3.88
C LEU A 212 -9.39 0.53 2.45
N GLN A 213 -8.34 1.35 2.30
CA GLN A 213 -7.75 1.73 1.01
C GLN A 213 -6.64 0.79 0.54
N SER A 214 -6.39 -0.33 1.24
CA SER A 214 -5.35 -1.31 0.89
C SER A 214 -3.98 -0.69 0.60
N ARG A 215 -3.57 0.31 1.38
CA ARG A 215 -2.26 0.97 1.29
C ARG A 215 -1.35 0.60 2.47
N ASP A 216 -1.57 -0.57 3.06
CA ASP A 216 -0.64 -1.12 4.03
C ASP A 216 0.69 -1.56 3.36
N PHE A 217 1.69 -1.86 4.18
CA PHE A 217 3.01 -2.21 3.69
C PHE A 217 2.98 -3.39 2.71
N ASP A 218 2.26 -4.45 3.04
CA ASP A 218 2.23 -5.69 2.24
C ASP A 218 1.42 -5.54 0.95
N ALA A 219 0.48 -4.60 0.91
CA ALA A 219 -0.18 -4.23 -0.34
C ALA A 219 0.74 -3.46 -1.30
N MET A 220 1.69 -2.68 -0.75
CA MET A 220 2.59 -1.82 -1.53
C MET A 220 3.94 -2.48 -1.84
N PHE A 221 4.44 -3.35 -0.96
CA PHE A 221 5.74 -3.99 -1.08
C PHE A 221 5.68 -5.48 -0.81
N SER A 222 6.66 -6.22 -1.32
CA SER A 222 6.96 -7.60 -0.96
C SER A 222 8.41 -7.71 -0.53
N LEU A 223 8.68 -8.52 0.50
CA LEU A 223 10.04 -8.91 0.91
C LEU A 223 10.63 -9.98 -0.02
N LYS A 224 9.77 -10.76 -0.69
CA LYS A 224 10.17 -11.84 -1.61
C LYS A 224 10.06 -11.35 -3.04
N ASN A 225 10.95 -11.86 -3.90
CA ASN A 225 10.87 -11.61 -5.33
C ASN A 225 9.61 -12.26 -5.92
N PRO A 226 8.63 -11.48 -6.42
CA PRO A 226 7.41 -12.05 -6.99
C PRO A 226 7.68 -12.96 -8.19
N ARG A 227 8.76 -12.71 -8.94
CA ARG A 227 9.15 -13.54 -10.08
C ARG A 227 9.39 -15.00 -9.69
N ASN A 228 9.86 -15.25 -8.48
CA ASN A 228 10.13 -16.62 -8.00
C ASN A 228 8.86 -17.40 -7.67
N GLU A 229 7.76 -16.70 -7.38
CA GLU A 229 6.45 -17.33 -7.11
C GLU A 229 5.74 -17.76 -8.41
N PHE A 230 6.14 -17.17 -9.56
CA PHE A 230 5.52 -17.39 -10.87
C PHE A 230 6.60 -17.71 -11.94
N PRO A 231 7.36 -18.79 -11.76
CA PRO A 231 8.44 -19.16 -12.69
C PRO A 231 7.94 -19.54 -14.09
N GLU A 232 6.67 -19.97 -14.20
CA GLU A 232 5.99 -20.38 -15.43
C GLU A 232 5.74 -19.22 -16.41
N ILE A 233 5.71 -17.98 -15.96
CA ILE A 233 5.49 -16.80 -16.83
C ILE A 233 6.72 -16.57 -17.70
N SER A 234 6.55 -16.34 -18.99
CA SER A 234 7.68 -16.03 -19.89
C SER A 234 8.35 -14.69 -19.53
N PRO A 235 9.63 -14.50 -19.85
CA PRO A 235 10.29 -13.22 -19.63
C PRO A 235 9.59 -12.04 -20.33
N GLU A 236 9.07 -12.28 -21.53
CA GLU A 236 8.35 -11.29 -22.35
C GLU A 236 7.05 -10.86 -21.67
N ASN A 237 6.23 -11.83 -21.22
CA ASN A 237 4.99 -11.57 -20.51
C ASN A 237 5.26 -10.92 -19.15
N TRP A 238 6.34 -11.34 -18.45
CA TRP A 238 6.75 -10.70 -17.21
C TRP A 238 7.06 -9.22 -17.40
N LEU A 239 7.77 -8.87 -18.48
CA LEU A 239 8.06 -7.47 -18.79
C LEU A 239 6.78 -6.66 -19.04
N LEU A 240 5.77 -7.24 -19.70
CA LEU A 240 4.47 -6.60 -19.89
C LEU A 240 3.75 -6.42 -18.55
N ILE A 241 3.72 -7.45 -17.71
CA ILE A 241 3.12 -7.42 -16.38
C ILE A 241 3.73 -6.31 -15.52
N THR A 242 5.07 -6.16 -15.53
CA THR A 242 5.71 -5.09 -14.74
C THR A 242 5.27 -3.70 -15.18
N LYS A 243 4.94 -3.52 -16.45
CA LYS A 243 4.42 -2.26 -17.03
C LYS A 243 2.88 -2.14 -16.94
N GLY A 244 2.20 -3.12 -16.36
CA GLY A 244 0.74 -3.18 -16.30
C GLY A 244 0.10 -3.32 -17.68
N LYS A 245 0.78 -3.91 -18.63
CA LYS A 245 0.30 -4.15 -20.00
C LYS A 245 -0.08 -5.60 -20.19
N VAL A 246 -1.00 -5.84 -21.10
CA VAL A 246 -1.40 -7.17 -21.54
C VAL A 246 -1.15 -7.30 -23.05
N ALA A 247 -1.04 -8.54 -23.51
CA ALA A 247 -0.95 -8.90 -24.93
C ALA A 247 -1.84 -10.13 -25.19
N GLU A 248 -2.27 -10.29 -26.43
CA GLU A 248 -2.95 -11.50 -26.88
C GLU A 248 -2.05 -12.71 -26.62
N GLY A 249 -2.68 -13.83 -26.26
CA GLY A 249 -1.97 -15.03 -25.86
C GLY A 249 -1.63 -15.13 -24.38
N MET A 250 -1.70 -14.03 -23.61
CA MET A 250 -1.56 -14.08 -22.16
C MET A 250 -2.73 -14.83 -21.52
N ASN A 251 -2.46 -15.57 -20.46
CA ASN A 251 -3.49 -16.24 -19.69
C ASN A 251 -4.14 -15.32 -18.65
N LYS A 252 -5.23 -15.80 -18.01
CA LYS A 252 -5.97 -15.06 -16.98
C LYS A 252 -5.09 -14.66 -15.78
N MET A 253 -4.19 -15.53 -15.35
CA MET A 253 -3.27 -15.25 -14.23
C MET A 253 -2.36 -14.09 -14.58
N GLU A 254 -1.73 -14.10 -15.74
CA GLU A 254 -0.85 -13.04 -16.24
C GLU A 254 -1.59 -11.71 -16.39
N CYS A 255 -2.81 -11.76 -16.95
CA CYS A 255 -3.65 -10.58 -17.06
C CYS A 255 -4.09 -10.03 -15.69
N ARG A 256 -4.39 -10.91 -14.73
CA ARG A 256 -4.71 -10.55 -13.36
C ARG A 256 -3.54 -9.87 -12.66
N MET A 257 -2.33 -10.39 -12.85
CA MET A 257 -1.11 -9.75 -12.32
C MET A 257 -0.87 -8.38 -12.95
N ALA A 258 -1.10 -8.25 -14.27
CA ALA A 258 -0.87 -7.01 -14.99
C ALA A 258 -1.88 -5.91 -14.61
N LYS A 259 -3.16 -6.24 -14.53
CA LYS A 259 -4.28 -5.28 -14.42
C LYS A 259 -4.98 -5.26 -13.07
N GLY A 260 -4.73 -6.25 -12.22
CA GLY A 260 -5.45 -6.41 -10.97
C GLY A 260 -6.83 -7.03 -11.16
N SER A 261 -7.71 -6.89 -10.15
CA SER A 261 -9.06 -7.42 -10.15
C SER A 261 -9.97 -6.70 -11.14
N PRO A 262 -10.70 -7.40 -12.02
CA PRO A 262 -11.78 -6.78 -12.78
C PRO A 262 -12.93 -6.37 -11.84
N LYS A 263 -13.68 -5.35 -12.22
CA LYS A 263 -14.92 -4.96 -11.53
C LYS A 263 -16.05 -5.96 -11.76
N GLN A 264 -16.11 -6.50 -12.97
CA GLN A 264 -17.15 -7.44 -13.37
C GLN A 264 -16.57 -8.52 -14.29
N ILE A 265 -17.01 -9.74 -14.09
CA ILE A 265 -16.72 -10.89 -14.94
C ILE A 265 -18.02 -11.39 -15.51
N VAL A 266 -18.11 -11.47 -16.84
CA VAL A 266 -19.26 -12.05 -17.56
C VAL A 266 -18.78 -13.28 -18.31
N ARG A 267 -19.44 -14.43 -18.10
CA ARG A 267 -19.17 -15.70 -18.77
C ARG A 267 -20.28 -15.98 -19.77
N THR A 268 -19.89 -16.27 -21.01
CA THR A 268 -20.82 -16.59 -22.07
C THR A 268 -20.43 -17.93 -22.72
N PRO A 269 -21.36 -18.89 -22.88
CA PRO A 269 -21.10 -20.07 -23.71
C PRO A 269 -20.79 -19.63 -25.14
N SER A 270 -19.73 -20.18 -25.73
CA SER A 270 -19.32 -19.99 -27.12
C SER A 270 -19.35 -21.33 -27.83
N HIS A 271 -19.40 -21.32 -29.16
CA HIS A 271 -19.37 -22.54 -29.96
C HIS A 271 -18.07 -23.35 -29.74
N ASP A 272 -16.96 -22.65 -29.43
CA ASP A 272 -15.63 -23.22 -29.27
C ASP A 272 -15.20 -23.33 -27.80
N GLY A 273 -16.13 -23.14 -26.83
CA GLY A 273 -15.83 -23.23 -25.41
C GLY A 273 -16.54 -22.20 -24.55
N MET A 274 -15.87 -21.75 -23.48
CA MET A 274 -16.39 -20.73 -22.56
C MET A 274 -15.67 -19.38 -22.81
N GLY A 275 -16.41 -18.41 -23.33
CA GLY A 275 -15.97 -17.03 -23.41
C GLY A 275 -16.10 -16.33 -22.06
N GLU A 276 -15.10 -15.55 -21.68
CA GLU A 276 -15.12 -14.76 -20.44
C GLU A 276 -14.67 -13.34 -20.71
N TYR A 277 -15.49 -12.35 -20.28
CA TYR A 277 -15.20 -10.92 -20.39
C TYR A 277 -14.91 -10.33 -19.01
N TRP A 278 -13.78 -9.70 -18.86
CA TRP A 278 -13.38 -8.96 -17.67
C TRP A 278 -13.48 -7.46 -17.92
N TYR A 279 -14.31 -6.77 -17.14
CA TYR A 279 -14.51 -5.34 -17.27
C TYR A 279 -13.80 -4.58 -16.15
N TYR A 280 -13.11 -3.51 -16.53
CA TYR A 280 -12.37 -2.63 -15.65
C TYR A 280 -12.90 -1.20 -15.72
N ASP A 281 -12.35 -0.31 -14.89
CA ASP A 281 -12.65 1.12 -14.96
C ASP A 281 -12.22 1.73 -16.30
N GLY A 282 -12.87 2.85 -16.66
CA GLY A 282 -12.54 3.58 -17.88
C GLY A 282 -12.94 2.88 -19.18
N GLY A 283 -13.80 1.84 -19.12
CA GLY A 283 -14.29 1.13 -20.29
C GLY A 283 -13.31 0.13 -20.88
N MET A 284 -12.23 -0.18 -20.16
CA MET A 284 -11.31 -1.24 -20.55
C MET A 284 -11.96 -2.61 -20.34
N PHE A 285 -11.77 -3.53 -21.28
CA PHE A 285 -12.17 -4.91 -21.16
C PHE A 285 -11.11 -5.88 -21.65
N LEU A 286 -11.13 -7.11 -21.14
CA LEU A 286 -10.35 -8.26 -21.62
C LEU A 286 -11.33 -9.38 -21.98
N HIS A 287 -11.17 -9.96 -23.16
CA HIS A 287 -11.94 -11.11 -23.62
C HIS A 287 -11.05 -12.36 -23.70
N PHE A 288 -11.46 -13.39 -23.00
CA PHE A 288 -10.77 -14.69 -22.95
C PHE A 288 -11.60 -15.77 -23.62
N GLU A 289 -10.92 -16.66 -24.37
CA GLU A 289 -11.44 -17.93 -24.85
C GLU A 289 -10.53 -19.02 -24.29
N ASP A 290 -11.13 -20.03 -23.66
CA ASP A 290 -10.41 -21.13 -22.97
C ASP A 290 -9.28 -20.64 -22.04
N GLY A 291 -9.49 -19.49 -21.37
CA GLY A 291 -8.54 -18.92 -20.41
C GLY A 291 -7.40 -18.12 -21.02
N ILE A 292 -7.35 -17.98 -22.35
CA ILE A 292 -6.33 -17.22 -23.10
C ILE A 292 -6.92 -15.91 -23.61
N LEU A 293 -6.21 -14.81 -23.44
CA LEU A 293 -6.61 -13.50 -23.90
C LEU A 293 -6.60 -13.44 -25.44
N LYS A 294 -7.74 -13.14 -26.03
CA LYS A 294 -7.95 -13.00 -27.47
C LYS A 294 -8.09 -11.55 -27.92
N GLN A 295 -8.71 -10.75 -27.07
CA GLN A 295 -8.99 -9.34 -27.40
C GLN A 295 -9.00 -8.50 -26.14
N PHE A 296 -8.57 -7.26 -26.28
CA PHE A 296 -8.65 -6.25 -25.19
C PHE A 296 -8.78 -4.84 -25.77
N ARG A 297 -9.33 -3.96 -24.96
CA ARG A 297 -9.48 -2.54 -25.29
C ARG A 297 -9.26 -1.68 -24.06
#